data_d5f7df8805f7ead00c4ee09169113345
#
_entry.id   d5f7df8805f7ead00c4ee09169113345
#
_cell.length_a   1.000
_cell.length_b   1.000
_cell.length_c   1.000
_cell.angle_alpha   90.00
_cell.angle_beta   90.00
_cell.angle_gamma   90.00
#
_symmetry.space_group_name_H-M   'P 1'
#
loop_
_entity.id
_entity.type
_entity.pdbx_description
1 polymer ?
#
loop_
_entity_poly.entity_id
_entity_poly.type
_entity_poly.pdbx_seq_one_letter_code
_entity_poly.pdbx_strand_id
1 'polypeptide(L)'
;SWLLDHPDHEEAKQSLAALRAATPTPIPFADLDFNLGERWIPAKVYGRFASEFFGTDISVSYHSNMDEYSIVCDRKNANIWHKYAVQGEFRRYDGINLLKHALHNTIPDINKSKEVTDKVTGEAKTIKVRDGHAIQMANAKIEEIRQGFVDWLGRTPDTFKQQLSDRYNRLFNCFVRPNFDGTHQTFP
;
A
#
# COMPACT_ATOMS: atom_id res chain seq x y z
N SER A 1 -20.35 -30.40 3.32
CA SER A 1 -20.44 -31.76 2.89
C SER A 1 -21.09 -32.68 3.94
N TRP A 2 -20.71 -32.70 5.25
CA TRP A 2 -21.33 -33.57 6.27
C TRP A 2 -22.87 -33.43 6.35
N LEU A 3 -23.40 -32.19 6.20
CA LEU A 3 -24.86 -31.94 6.16
C LEU A 3 -25.54 -32.51 4.93
N LEU A 4 -24.82 -32.73 3.83
CA LEU A 4 -25.40 -33.42 2.64
C LEU A 4 -25.58 -34.90 2.91
N ASP A 5 -24.75 -35.47 3.78
CA ASP A 5 -24.82 -36.90 4.17
C ASP A 5 -25.79 -37.11 5.34
N HIS A 6 -26.21 -36.05 6.06
CA HIS A 6 -27.09 -36.08 7.22
C HIS A 6 -28.22 -35.04 7.12
N PRO A 7 -29.13 -35.15 6.15
CA PRO A 7 -30.14 -34.13 5.86
C PRO A 7 -31.18 -33.89 6.95
N ASP A 8 -31.34 -34.83 7.88
CA ASP A 8 -32.38 -34.78 8.93
C ASP A 8 -31.88 -34.20 10.26
N HIS A 9 -30.63 -33.67 10.30
CA HIS A 9 -30.07 -33.13 11.53
C HIS A 9 -30.49 -31.68 11.75
N GLU A 10 -31.63 -31.44 12.43
CA GLU A 10 -32.21 -30.09 12.63
C GLU A 10 -31.29 -29.10 13.37
N GLU A 11 -30.57 -29.57 14.39
CA GLU A 11 -29.60 -28.73 15.11
C GLU A 11 -28.47 -28.24 14.19
N ALA A 12 -27.98 -29.09 13.28
CA ALA A 12 -26.95 -28.72 12.33
C ALA A 12 -27.50 -27.74 11.27
N LYS A 13 -28.76 -27.87 10.86
CA LYS A 13 -29.43 -26.91 9.96
C LYS A 13 -29.59 -25.54 10.63
N GLN A 14 -30.01 -25.50 11.90
CA GLN A 14 -30.13 -24.26 12.68
C GLN A 14 -28.79 -23.61 12.87
N SER A 15 -27.76 -24.39 13.20
CA SER A 15 -26.37 -23.87 13.33
C SER A 15 -25.84 -23.30 12.02
N LEU A 16 -26.13 -23.99 10.89
CA LEU A 16 -25.75 -23.50 9.56
C LEU A 16 -26.50 -22.21 9.20
N ALA A 17 -27.78 -22.12 9.50
CA ALA A 17 -28.59 -20.94 9.27
C ALA A 17 -28.05 -19.72 10.09
N ALA A 18 -27.73 -19.96 11.37
CA ALA A 18 -27.13 -18.95 12.22
C ALA A 18 -25.76 -18.48 11.71
N LEU A 19 -24.91 -19.41 11.28
CA LEU A 19 -23.60 -19.09 10.68
C LEU A 19 -23.75 -18.27 9.40
N ARG A 20 -24.70 -18.64 8.53
CA ARG A 20 -25.00 -17.88 7.30
C ARG A 20 -25.51 -16.47 7.62
N ALA A 21 -26.38 -16.32 8.62
CA ALA A 21 -26.85 -15.01 9.05
C ALA A 21 -25.75 -14.14 9.67
N ALA A 22 -24.76 -14.75 10.33
CA ALA A 22 -23.60 -14.08 10.89
C ALA A 22 -22.47 -13.82 9.86
N THR A 23 -22.55 -14.40 8.65
CA THR A 23 -21.56 -14.20 7.60
C THR A 23 -21.90 -12.93 6.82
N PRO A 24 -21.01 -11.93 6.75
CA PRO A 24 -21.28 -10.71 6.01
C PRO A 24 -21.31 -10.97 4.50
N THR A 25 -22.03 -10.13 3.77
CA THR A 25 -21.99 -10.13 2.30
C THR A 25 -20.59 -9.78 1.83
N PRO A 26 -19.97 -10.58 0.94
CA PRO A 26 -18.66 -10.28 0.42
C PRO A 26 -18.63 -8.92 -0.30
N ILE A 27 -17.60 -8.12 -0.01
CA ILE A 27 -17.35 -6.85 -0.69
C ILE A 27 -16.64 -7.17 -2.02
N PRO A 28 -17.22 -6.77 -3.17
CA PRO A 28 -16.61 -7.02 -4.47
C PRO A 28 -15.38 -6.15 -4.67
N PHE A 29 -14.49 -6.55 -5.59
CA PHE A 29 -13.26 -5.81 -5.89
C PHE A 29 -13.50 -4.35 -6.25
N ALA A 30 -14.58 -4.05 -6.98
CA ALA A 30 -14.93 -2.70 -7.43
C ALA A 30 -15.26 -1.72 -6.29
N ASP A 31 -15.65 -2.25 -5.14
CA ASP A 31 -16.02 -1.45 -3.96
C ASP A 31 -14.86 -1.36 -2.94
N LEU A 32 -13.68 -1.87 -3.31
CA LEU A 32 -12.47 -1.82 -2.48
C LEU A 32 -11.53 -0.72 -2.96
N ASP A 33 -11.01 0.05 -2.01
CA ASP A 33 -9.90 0.96 -2.26
C ASP A 33 -8.58 0.23 -2.06
N PHE A 34 -7.65 0.45 -2.98
CA PHE A 34 -6.34 -0.17 -2.96
C PHE A 34 -5.25 0.90 -2.93
N ASN A 35 -4.45 0.89 -1.86
CA ASN A 35 -3.31 1.77 -1.74
C ASN A 35 -1.99 0.99 -1.83
N LEU A 36 -1.02 1.58 -2.48
CA LEU A 36 0.32 1.01 -2.56
C LEU A 36 0.96 0.99 -1.16
N GLY A 37 1.43 -0.18 -0.73
CA GLY A 37 2.08 -0.36 0.58
C GLY A 37 1.16 -0.89 1.69
N GLU A 38 -0.10 -1.22 1.40
CA GLU A 38 -0.98 -1.89 2.36
C GLU A 38 -0.47 -3.29 2.70
N ARG A 39 -0.34 -3.59 3.99
CA ARG A 39 0.30 -4.82 4.48
C ARG A 39 -0.48 -6.09 4.24
N TRP A 40 -1.79 -5.98 4.03
CA TRP A 40 -2.63 -7.13 3.71
C TRP A 40 -2.43 -7.63 2.28
N ILE A 41 -1.98 -6.76 1.37
CA ILE A 41 -1.63 -7.13 0.00
C ILE A 41 -0.24 -7.80 0.03
N PRO A 42 -0.09 -9.01 -0.54
CA PRO A 42 1.19 -9.69 -0.55
C PRO A 42 2.28 -8.88 -1.26
N ALA A 43 3.49 -8.79 -0.68
CA ALA A 43 4.60 -8.01 -1.23
C ALA A 43 4.97 -8.43 -2.68
N LYS A 44 4.74 -9.70 -3.04
CA LYS A 44 4.92 -10.20 -4.43
C LYS A 44 4.04 -9.47 -5.44
N VAL A 45 2.87 -8.96 -5.03
CA VAL A 45 1.98 -8.15 -5.90
C VAL A 45 2.67 -6.85 -6.25
N TYR A 46 3.30 -6.21 -5.28
CA TYR A 46 4.08 -4.99 -5.48
C TYR A 46 5.31 -5.23 -6.37
N GLY A 47 5.98 -6.37 -6.20
CA GLY A 47 7.10 -6.76 -7.07
C GLY A 47 6.66 -6.91 -8.53
N ARG A 48 5.55 -7.63 -8.76
CA ARG A 48 4.97 -7.78 -10.10
C ARG A 48 4.57 -6.45 -10.72
N PHE A 49 3.86 -5.61 -9.97
CA PHE A 49 3.53 -4.25 -10.40
C PHE A 49 4.78 -3.46 -10.78
N ALA A 50 5.76 -3.40 -9.87
CA ALA A 50 6.98 -2.62 -10.08
C ALA A 50 7.76 -3.11 -11.31
N SER A 51 7.84 -4.43 -11.54
CA SER A 51 8.51 -4.99 -12.72
C SER A 51 7.83 -4.56 -14.01
N GLU A 52 6.51 -4.62 -14.09
CA GLU A 52 5.75 -4.19 -15.26
C GLU A 52 5.81 -2.66 -15.44
N PHE A 53 5.69 -1.88 -14.35
CA PHE A 53 5.68 -0.42 -14.37
C PHE A 53 7.01 0.18 -14.80
N PHE A 54 8.11 -0.32 -14.26
CA PHE A 54 9.45 0.16 -14.60
C PHE A 54 10.06 -0.54 -15.85
N GLY A 55 9.53 -1.70 -16.24
CA GLY A 55 10.02 -2.49 -17.38
C GLY A 55 11.36 -3.17 -17.10
N THR A 56 11.57 -3.65 -15.88
CA THR A 56 12.75 -4.42 -15.47
C THR A 56 12.38 -5.33 -14.31
N ASP A 57 13.15 -6.37 -14.05
CA ASP A 57 12.87 -7.31 -12.97
C ASP A 57 13.11 -6.65 -11.60
N ILE A 58 12.05 -6.63 -10.78
CA ILE A 58 12.05 -6.04 -9.44
C ILE A 58 11.37 -6.99 -8.48
N SER A 59 12.07 -7.36 -7.42
CA SER A 59 11.53 -8.13 -6.31
C SER A 59 11.24 -7.24 -5.12
N VAL A 60 10.06 -7.42 -4.52
CA VAL A 60 9.66 -6.74 -3.28
C VAL A 60 9.36 -7.77 -2.22
N SER A 61 9.96 -7.63 -1.06
CA SER A 61 9.70 -8.42 0.14
C SER A 61 9.32 -7.51 1.31
N TYR A 62 8.56 -8.05 2.26
CA TYR A 62 8.17 -7.34 3.48
C TYR A 62 8.70 -8.07 4.70
N HIS A 63 9.37 -7.33 5.57
CA HIS A 63 9.95 -7.82 6.81
C HIS A 63 9.11 -7.35 8.00
N SER A 64 8.26 -8.23 8.51
CA SER A 64 7.31 -7.90 9.59
C SER A 64 8.00 -7.43 10.89
N ASN A 65 9.18 -7.96 11.20
CA ASN A 65 9.92 -7.60 12.42
C ASN A 65 10.41 -6.13 12.42
N MET A 66 10.67 -5.58 11.24
CA MET A 66 11.17 -4.21 11.07
C MET A 66 10.11 -3.27 10.50
N ASP A 67 8.95 -3.81 10.12
CA ASP A 67 7.89 -3.11 9.40
C ASP A 67 8.40 -2.42 8.13
N GLU A 68 9.26 -3.11 7.37
CA GLU A 68 10.00 -2.53 6.25
C GLU A 68 9.86 -3.35 4.97
N TYR A 69 9.71 -2.64 3.82
CA TYR A 69 9.81 -3.22 2.50
C TYR A 69 11.26 -3.19 2.00
N SER A 70 11.75 -4.34 1.55
CA SER A 70 13.01 -4.48 0.84
C SER A 70 12.75 -4.62 -0.65
N ILE A 71 13.47 -3.85 -1.46
CA ILE A 71 13.32 -3.83 -2.91
C ILE A 71 14.66 -4.20 -3.52
N VAL A 72 14.66 -5.24 -4.35
CA VAL A 72 15.83 -5.69 -5.10
C VAL A 72 15.59 -5.45 -6.58
N CYS A 73 16.53 -4.80 -7.24
CA CYS A 73 16.53 -4.51 -8.67
C CYS A 73 17.96 -4.64 -9.18
N ASP A 74 18.23 -5.71 -9.92
CA ASP A 74 19.58 -6.01 -10.41
C ASP A 74 20.01 -5.07 -11.54
N ARG A 75 19.06 -4.66 -12.39
CA ARG A 75 19.34 -3.81 -13.55
C ARG A 75 18.40 -2.62 -13.60
N LYS A 76 18.92 -1.47 -13.23
CA LYS A 76 18.19 -0.19 -13.33
C LYS A 76 18.25 0.32 -14.76
N ASN A 77 17.08 0.53 -15.38
CA ASN A 77 16.93 1.06 -16.72
C ASN A 77 16.70 2.58 -16.73
N ALA A 78 16.50 3.17 -17.92
CA ALA A 78 16.28 4.60 -18.10
C ALA A 78 15.01 5.12 -17.37
N ASN A 79 13.97 4.29 -17.24
CA ASN A 79 12.77 4.66 -16.48
C ASN A 79 13.12 4.94 -15.02
N ILE A 80 13.92 4.07 -14.40
CA ILE A 80 14.34 4.20 -13.01
C ILE A 80 15.31 5.37 -12.85
N TRP A 81 16.30 5.51 -13.76
CA TRP A 81 17.36 6.50 -13.63
C TRP A 81 16.95 7.91 -14.03
N HIS A 82 15.98 8.07 -14.95
CA HIS A 82 15.65 9.37 -15.54
C HIS A 82 14.18 9.73 -15.38
N LYS A 83 13.26 8.89 -15.86
CA LYS A 83 11.83 9.22 -15.88
C LYS A 83 11.26 9.37 -14.47
N TYR A 84 11.55 8.41 -13.59
CA TYR A 84 11.07 8.37 -12.20
C TYR A 84 12.17 8.71 -11.21
N ALA A 85 13.03 9.66 -11.55
CA ALA A 85 14.08 10.10 -10.66
C ALA A 85 14.02 11.62 -10.42
N VAL A 86 14.53 12.04 -9.27
CA VAL A 86 14.69 13.45 -8.92
C VAL A 86 16.14 13.68 -8.51
N GLN A 87 16.74 14.71 -9.10
CA GLN A 87 18.10 15.12 -8.76
C GLN A 87 18.06 16.11 -7.60
N GLY A 88 18.57 15.70 -6.46
CA GLY A 88 18.92 16.62 -5.38
C GLY A 88 20.37 17.10 -5.52
N GLU A 89 20.75 18.13 -4.77
CA GLU A 89 22.11 18.66 -4.79
C GLU A 89 23.16 17.62 -4.39
N PHE A 90 22.87 16.85 -3.33
CA PHE A 90 23.83 15.88 -2.77
C PHE A 90 23.73 14.47 -3.36
N ARG A 91 22.54 14.08 -3.81
CA ARG A 91 22.29 12.74 -4.38
C ARG A 91 21.08 12.73 -5.30
N ARG A 92 21.05 11.71 -6.15
CA ARG A 92 19.88 11.40 -6.95
C ARG A 92 18.97 10.43 -6.19
N TYR A 93 17.67 10.68 -6.24
CA TYR A 93 16.62 9.80 -5.78
C TYR A 93 16.03 9.13 -7.00
N ASP A 94 16.42 7.90 -7.27
CA ASP A 94 15.95 7.13 -8.41
C ASP A 94 14.57 6.51 -8.20
N GLY A 95 14.00 5.88 -9.24
CA GLY A 95 12.67 5.30 -9.18
C GLY A 95 12.50 4.23 -8.09
N ILE A 96 13.57 3.50 -7.73
CA ILE A 96 13.53 2.50 -6.64
C ILE A 96 13.44 3.19 -5.28
N ASN A 97 14.19 4.29 -5.09
CA ASN A 97 14.09 5.10 -3.87
C ASN A 97 12.67 5.69 -3.73
N LEU A 98 12.10 6.22 -4.83
CA LEU A 98 10.76 6.78 -4.80
C LEU A 98 9.68 5.71 -4.61
N LEU A 99 9.84 4.52 -5.20
CA LEU A 99 8.97 3.36 -4.94
C LEU A 99 9.01 2.96 -3.45
N LYS A 100 10.19 2.96 -2.82
CA LYS A 100 10.30 2.69 -1.38
C LYS A 100 9.50 3.71 -0.56
N HIS A 101 9.61 4.99 -0.88
CA HIS A 101 8.80 6.04 -0.24
C HIS A 101 7.30 5.86 -0.50
N ALA A 102 6.91 5.46 -1.72
CA ALA A 102 5.53 5.17 -2.07
C ALA A 102 4.93 4.03 -1.23
N LEU A 103 5.70 2.93 -1.04
CA LEU A 103 5.30 1.76 -0.23
C LEU A 103 5.20 2.07 1.27
N HIS A 104 6.05 2.96 1.78
CA HIS A 104 6.05 3.35 3.20
C HIS A 104 5.16 4.56 3.52
N ASN A 105 4.52 5.13 2.50
CA ASN A 105 3.74 6.37 2.63
C ASN A 105 4.55 7.51 3.25
N THR A 106 5.80 7.67 2.83
CA THR A 106 6.74 8.69 3.31
C THR A 106 7.18 9.62 2.18
N ILE A 107 7.77 10.74 2.55
CA ILE A 107 8.32 11.73 1.65
C ILE A 107 9.84 11.75 1.82
N PRO A 108 10.65 11.79 0.75
CA PRO A 108 12.09 11.87 0.86
C PRO A 108 12.51 13.22 1.46
N ASP A 109 13.48 13.18 2.37
CA ASP A 109 14.13 14.39 2.89
C ASP A 109 15.27 14.80 1.95
N ILE A 110 15.00 15.83 1.14
CA ILE A 110 15.93 16.35 0.16
C ILE A 110 16.43 17.71 0.63
N ASN A 111 17.74 17.83 0.75
CA ASN A 111 18.38 19.04 1.26
C ASN A 111 19.28 19.65 0.19
N LYS A 112 19.49 20.97 0.31
CA LYS A 112 20.44 21.76 -0.47
C LYS A 112 21.25 22.67 0.42
N SER A 113 22.37 23.13 -0.09
CA SER A 113 23.24 24.14 0.57
C SER A 113 22.64 25.53 0.44
N LYS A 114 22.74 26.33 1.49
CA LYS A 114 22.42 27.75 1.47
C LYS A 114 23.47 28.51 2.22
N GLU A 115 24.01 29.52 1.56
CA GLU A 115 24.90 30.50 2.24
C GLU A 115 24.06 31.46 3.08
N VAL A 116 24.46 31.65 4.31
CA VAL A 116 23.85 32.58 5.24
C VAL A 116 24.98 33.40 5.86
N THR A 117 24.89 34.70 5.71
CA THR A 117 25.85 35.65 6.36
C THR A 117 25.38 35.95 7.76
N ASP A 118 26.24 35.70 8.73
CA ASP A 118 25.99 36.09 10.13
C ASP A 118 25.93 37.62 10.21
N LYS A 119 24.82 38.16 10.68
CA LYS A 119 24.58 39.60 10.76
C LYS A 119 25.47 40.29 11.80
N VAL A 120 26.07 39.55 12.72
CA VAL A 120 26.90 40.10 13.82
C VAL A 120 28.37 40.05 13.45
N THR A 121 28.82 38.90 12.87
CA THR A 121 30.27 38.73 12.55
C THR A 121 30.61 39.03 11.11
N GLY A 122 29.61 39.12 10.21
CA GLY A 122 29.83 39.28 8.76
C GLY A 122 30.34 38.02 8.06
N GLU A 123 30.53 36.90 8.77
CA GLU A 123 31.05 35.67 8.21
C GLU A 123 29.97 34.91 7.42
N ALA A 124 30.31 34.41 6.24
CA ALA A 124 29.45 33.55 5.46
C ALA A 124 29.57 32.10 5.95
N LYS A 125 28.43 31.48 6.29
CA LYS A 125 28.32 30.05 6.67
C LYS A 125 27.39 29.31 5.73
N THR A 126 27.82 28.13 5.29
CA THR A 126 26.96 27.22 4.51
C THR A 126 26.14 26.34 5.44
N ILE A 127 24.83 26.43 5.35
CA ILE A 127 23.91 25.59 6.10
C ILE A 127 23.09 24.67 5.16
N LYS A 128 22.71 23.50 5.65
CA LYS A 128 21.77 22.62 4.94
C LYS A 128 20.34 23.05 5.21
N VAL A 129 19.59 23.27 4.15
CA VAL A 129 18.16 23.60 4.21
C VAL A 129 17.37 22.65 3.33
N ARG A 130 16.10 22.44 3.65
CA ARG A 130 15.22 21.60 2.83
C ARG A 130 15.06 22.18 1.42
N ASP A 131 15.19 21.32 0.41
CA ASP A 131 14.90 21.69 -0.98
C ASP A 131 13.44 21.43 -1.30
N GLY A 132 12.60 22.45 -1.05
CA GLY A 132 11.16 22.34 -1.28
C GLY A 132 10.79 22.01 -2.73
N HIS A 133 11.54 22.50 -3.72
CA HIS A 133 11.29 22.21 -5.12
C HIS A 133 11.58 20.73 -5.46
N ALA A 134 12.74 20.21 -5.05
CA ALA A 134 13.08 18.81 -5.28
C ALA A 134 12.15 17.86 -4.52
N ILE A 135 11.70 18.22 -3.31
CA ILE A 135 10.71 17.46 -2.54
C ILE A 135 9.37 17.44 -3.27
N GLN A 136 8.91 18.57 -3.80
CA GLN A 136 7.66 18.63 -4.56
C GLN A 136 7.71 17.77 -5.83
N MET A 137 8.83 17.82 -6.55
CA MET A 137 9.06 16.95 -7.72
C MET A 137 9.05 15.47 -7.34
N ALA A 138 9.67 15.10 -6.21
CA ALA A 138 9.68 13.73 -5.72
C ALA A 138 8.27 13.26 -5.35
N ASN A 139 7.47 14.11 -4.70
CA ASN A 139 6.08 13.80 -4.36
C ASN A 139 5.24 13.58 -5.61
N ALA A 140 5.38 14.41 -6.64
CA ALA A 140 4.67 14.22 -7.90
C ALA A 140 5.00 12.85 -8.53
N LYS A 141 6.28 12.43 -8.50
CA LYS A 141 6.69 11.11 -8.99
C LYS A 141 6.17 9.95 -8.13
N ILE A 142 6.13 10.13 -6.82
CA ILE A 142 5.55 9.16 -5.88
C ILE A 142 4.06 8.97 -6.18
N GLU A 143 3.31 10.06 -6.42
CA GLU A 143 1.91 9.98 -6.78
C GLU A 143 1.70 9.32 -8.17
N GLU A 144 2.56 9.59 -9.16
CA GLU A 144 2.56 8.87 -10.43
C GLU A 144 2.72 7.35 -10.23
N ILE A 145 3.60 6.92 -9.31
CA ILE A 145 3.80 5.50 -9.00
C ILE A 145 2.56 4.92 -8.31
N ARG A 146 1.95 5.63 -7.37
CA ARG A 146 0.73 5.20 -6.67
C ARG A 146 -0.45 5.06 -7.62
N GLN A 147 -0.68 6.06 -8.46
CA GLN A 147 -1.73 6.01 -9.47
C GLN A 147 -1.47 4.88 -10.47
N GLY A 148 -0.20 4.70 -10.87
CA GLY A 148 0.21 3.59 -11.73
C GLY A 148 -0.13 2.21 -11.15
N PHE A 149 -0.08 2.03 -9.82
CA PHE A 149 -0.49 0.80 -9.16
C PHE A 149 -2.01 0.57 -9.26
N VAL A 150 -2.82 1.58 -9.01
CA VAL A 150 -4.28 1.50 -9.14
C VAL A 150 -4.68 1.17 -10.58
N ASP A 151 -4.09 1.86 -11.55
CA ASP A 151 -4.33 1.63 -12.97
C ASP A 151 -3.89 0.23 -13.41
N TRP A 152 -2.76 -0.26 -12.88
CA TRP A 152 -2.27 -1.60 -13.14
C TRP A 152 -3.22 -2.66 -12.57
N LEU A 153 -3.68 -2.51 -11.32
CA LEU A 153 -4.67 -3.39 -10.70
C LEU A 153 -5.96 -3.45 -11.52
N GLY A 154 -6.44 -2.31 -12.02
CA GLY A 154 -7.63 -2.23 -12.88
C GLY A 154 -7.51 -3.06 -14.16
N ARG A 155 -6.29 -3.25 -14.68
CA ARG A 155 -6.00 -4.03 -15.91
C ARG A 155 -5.68 -5.50 -15.66
N THR A 156 -5.54 -5.92 -14.39
CA THR A 156 -5.25 -7.32 -14.07
C THR A 156 -6.46 -8.23 -14.39
N PRO A 157 -6.24 -9.53 -14.63
CA PRO A 157 -7.32 -10.49 -14.88
C PRO A 157 -8.32 -10.56 -13.71
N ASP A 158 -9.59 -10.82 -14.03
CA ASP A 158 -10.67 -10.90 -13.03
C ASP A 158 -10.41 -11.98 -11.97
N THR A 159 -9.75 -13.07 -12.33
CA THR A 159 -9.32 -14.11 -11.38
C THR A 159 -8.38 -13.57 -10.31
N PHE A 160 -7.48 -12.67 -10.68
CA PHE A 160 -6.57 -12.03 -9.74
C PHE A 160 -7.29 -10.99 -8.84
N LYS A 161 -8.20 -10.21 -9.44
CA LYS A 161 -9.07 -9.28 -8.70
C LYS A 161 -9.91 -10.02 -7.66
N GLN A 162 -10.50 -11.16 -8.06
CA GLN A 162 -11.27 -12.00 -7.15
C GLN A 162 -10.41 -12.52 -5.98
N GLN A 163 -9.18 -12.97 -6.25
CA GLN A 163 -8.27 -13.43 -5.19
C GLN A 163 -7.95 -12.34 -4.16
N LEU A 164 -7.79 -11.08 -4.61
CA LEU A 164 -7.58 -9.95 -3.71
C LEU A 164 -8.84 -9.63 -2.89
N SER A 165 -10.01 -9.60 -3.52
CA SER A 165 -11.28 -9.40 -2.85
C SER A 165 -11.55 -10.50 -1.81
N ASP A 166 -11.36 -11.78 -2.16
CA ASP A 166 -11.53 -12.90 -1.23
C ASP A 166 -10.56 -12.79 -0.03
N ARG A 167 -9.31 -12.37 -0.29
CA ARG A 167 -8.34 -12.14 0.77
C ARG A 167 -8.78 -11.01 1.69
N TYR A 168 -9.24 -9.88 1.14
CA TYR A 168 -9.75 -8.76 1.93
C TYR A 168 -10.93 -9.19 2.81
N ASN A 169 -11.93 -9.82 2.19
CA ASN A 169 -13.12 -10.30 2.91
C ASN A 169 -12.78 -11.26 4.05
N ARG A 170 -11.84 -12.17 3.83
CA ARG A 170 -11.39 -13.11 4.87
C ARG A 170 -10.67 -12.42 6.03
N LEU A 171 -9.95 -11.31 5.79
CA LEU A 171 -9.17 -10.61 6.81
C LEU A 171 -9.99 -9.55 7.56
N PHE A 172 -10.86 -8.83 6.85
CA PHE A 172 -11.49 -7.62 7.38
C PHE A 172 -13.02 -7.66 7.38
N ASN A 173 -13.64 -8.51 6.57
CA ASN A 173 -15.09 -8.66 6.46
C ASN A 173 -15.53 -10.07 6.89
N CYS A 174 -15.05 -10.54 8.04
CA CYS A 174 -15.23 -11.92 8.51
C CYS A 174 -16.34 -12.09 9.53
N PHE A 175 -17.01 -11.02 9.96
CA PHE A 175 -18.15 -11.10 10.90
C PHE A 175 -19.11 -9.92 10.71
N VAL A 176 -20.38 -10.15 10.99
CA VAL A 176 -21.40 -9.10 11.09
C VAL A 176 -21.34 -8.48 12.47
N ARG A 177 -21.22 -7.16 12.54
CA ARG A 177 -21.25 -6.46 13.82
C ARG A 177 -22.64 -6.58 14.44
N PRO A 178 -22.75 -7.00 15.73
CA PRO A 178 -24.03 -7.02 16.39
C PRO A 178 -24.57 -5.58 16.51
N ASN A 179 -25.86 -5.44 16.20
CA ASN A 179 -26.55 -4.16 16.38
C ASN A 179 -27.23 -4.17 17.76
N PHE A 180 -26.69 -3.38 18.67
CA PHE A 180 -27.28 -3.21 20.02
C PHE A 180 -28.16 -1.97 19.99
N ASP A 181 -29.46 -2.16 20.05
CA ASP A 181 -30.46 -1.07 20.10
C ASP A 181 -30.73 -0.54 21.53
N GLY A 182 -30.13 -1.17 22.54
CA GLY A 182 -30.27 -0.77 23.94
C GLY A 182 -31.63 -1.13 24.59
N THR A 183 -32.57 -1.79 23.87
CA THR A 183 -33.91 -2.13 24.37
C THR A 183 -33.91 -3.04 25.59
N HIS A 184 -32.80 -3.79 25.80
CA HIS A 184 -32.61 -4.67 26.96
C HIS A 184 -32.07 -3.93 28.21
N GLN A 185 -31.73 -2.65 28.10
CA GLN A 185 -31.27 -1.85 29.24
C GLN A 185 -32.44 -1.16 29.91
N THR A 186 -32.81 -1.64 31.08
CA THR A 186 -33.74 -0.95 31.99
C THR A 186 -32.91 -0.17 33.00
N PHE A 187 -33.05 1.14 32.98
CA PHE A 187 -32.46 2.00 34.01
C PHE A 187 -33.45 2.11 35.19
N PRO A 188 -32.97 2.07 36.46
CA PRO A 188 -33.82 2.20 37.62
C PRO A 188 -34.40 3.60 37.77
#